data_7aea5929af463c13d487d9c0ff574d65
#
_entry.id   7aea5929af463c13d487d9c0ff574d65
#
_cell.length_a   1.000
_cell.length_b   1.000
_cell.length_c   1.000
_cell.angle_alpha   90.00
_cell.angle_beta   90.00
_cell.angle_gamma   90.00
#
_symmetry.space_group_name_H-M   'P 1'
#
loop_
_entity.id
_entity.type
_entity.pdbx_description
1 polymer ?
#
loop_
_entity_poly.entity_id
_entity_poly.type
_entity_poly.pdbx_seq_one_letter_code
_entity_poly.pdbx_strand_id
1 'polypeptide(L)'
;MCPALGMSLISLYNALGCLAMGSLKALACCRIYPLQVDKLGVMAFMVTVRDEREEAEIMKYVGVHDVNMGKGRVRKSFATIDEVVEMPDLIEVQKNSYDRFLKEDLREVLNDVSPIYDFNGNLKLEFVDYSLDKTPKYSLEECRERDMTYATALKVLVRLTNNETGEVKESEVFMGDFPLMTEHGTFIINGAERVIVSQLVRSPGVYFARTIDKTGAFLYSAQMIPNRGAWIEYETDTNGVVYARLDRARKLPVTVLLRALGIESDEEITRLFGDDERVSATITRDAPAVNDKGELRYKSRKDQALIEIYNKLRPGEPPSVESATSLMNALLFDPKRYDLAHVGRYKFNKKLAHVGRYKYNKKLALAGRVAGMTLAEDVKNPYTGEILASAGEVITRDAAERAQNAGVNEIVVQADGREVRVIGNNFAYLKPFLADYDPDLYAQYDESAARFTERVHVPALIELLNRVREDGLPLNQALKEATNQLVPKHVLVDDIVSSVSYQFGLFHGIGDVDDIDHLGNRRLRSVGELLQNQIRVGLSRLERVVKER
;
A
#
# COMPACT_ATOMS: atom_id res chain seq x y z
N MET A 1 44.87 -42.55 -1.14
CA MET A 1 43.59 -43.27 -1.13
C MET A 1 43.55 -44.11 0.14
N CYS A 2 42.91 -43.64 1.21
CA CYS A 2 42.68 -44.37 2.43
C CYS A 2 41.20 -44.72 2.55
N PRO A 3 40.82 -45.94 2.49
CA PRO A 3 39.49 -46.40 2.87
C PRO A 3 39.58 -47.01 4.27
N ALA A 4 39.49 -46.24 5.34
CA ALA A 4 39.11 -46.68 6.69
C ALA A 4 39.28 -45.55 7.71
N LEU A 5 38.52 -44.49 7.61
CA LEU A 5 38.29 -43.56 8.72
C LEU A 5 36.81 -43.20 8.73
N GLY A 6 36.02 -44.18 9.22
CA GLY A 6 34.57 -43.99 9.44
C GLY A 6 34.25 -43.19 10.72
N MET A 7 35.03 -42.18 11.06
CA MET A 7 34.61 -41.19 12.04
C MET A 7 34.18 -39.94 11.31
N SER A 8 32.90 -39.62 11.46
CA SER A 8 32.38 -38.41 10.90
C SER A 8 33.07 -37.19 11.52
N LEU A 9 33.37 -36.19 10.70
CA LEU A 9 33.89 -34.88 11.13
C LEU A 9 33.10 -34.26 12.30
N ILE A 10 31.86 -34.69 12.50
CA ILE A 10 30.97 -34.28 13.59
C ILE A 10 31.50 -34.76 14.96
N SER A 11 32.10 -35.94 15.04
CA SER A 11 32.66 -36.47 16.30
C SER A 11 33.93 -35.72 16.71
N LEU A 12 34.72 -35.27 15.74
CA LEU A 12 35.90 -34.43 16.00
C LEU A 12 35.50 -33.00 16.38
N TYR A 13 34.48 -32.47 15.79
CA TYR A 13 33.98 -31.13 16.08
C TYR A 13 33.37 -31.03 17.47
N ASN A 14 32.66 -32.06 17.94
CA ASN A 14 32.12 -32.11 19.28
C ASN A 14 33.20 -32.27 20.36
N ALA A 15 34.26 -33.03 20.10
CA ALA A 15 35.42 -33.15 21.02
C ALA A 15 36.25 -31.85 21.10
N LEU A 16 36.42 -31.14 20.00
CA LEU A 16 37.06 -29.82 19.93
C LEU A 16 36.20 -28.70 20.55
N GLY A 17 34.87 -28.79 20.42
CA GLY A 17 33.94 -27.86 21.07
C GLY A 17 33.96 -27.94 22.59
N CYS A 18 34.13 -29.13 23.16
CA CYS A 18 34.28 -29.33 24.61
C CYS A 18 35.63 -28.76 25.15
N LEU A 19 36.69 -28.79 24.36
CA LEU A 19 37.96 -28.19 24.71
C LEU A 19 37.98 -26.65 24.67
N ALA A 20 37.17 -26.07 23.79
CA ALA A 20 37.06 -24.60 23.61
C ALA A 20 36.23 -23.93 24.73
N MET A 21 35.39 -24.66 25.44
CA MET A 21 34.51 -24.09 26.49
C MET A 21 35.11 -24.07 27.91
N GLY A 22 36.38 -24.37 28.08
CA GLY A 22 37.14 -24.07 29.29
C GLY A 22 36.66 -24.71 30.62
N SER A 23 35.80 -25.71 30.58
CA SER A 23 35.24 -26.35 31.75
C SER A 23 35.92 -27.70 32.00
N LEU A 24 36.91 -27.69 32.90
CA LEU A 24 37.59 -28.89 33.41
C LEU A 24 36.65 -29.97 34.02
N LYS A 25 35.40 -29.62 34.32
CA LYS A 25 34.37 -30.53 34.83
C LYS A 25 33.74 -31.42 33.75
N ALA A 26 33.67 -30.95 32.51
CA ALA A 26 33.12 -31.75 31.41
C ALA A 26 34.04 -32.91 30.99
N LEU A 27 35.34 -32.79 31.23
CA LEU A 27 36.32 -33.85 30.95
C LEU A 27 36.32 -35.00 31.99
N ALA A 28 35.76 -34.77 33.16
CA ALA A 28 35.71 -35.81 34.22
C ALA A 28 34.64 -36.90 33.95
N CYS A 29 33.65 -36.61 33.08
CA CYS A 29 32.58 -37.56 32.78
C CYS A 29 32.88 -38.47 31.57
N CYS A 30 33.90 -38.14 30.75
CA CYS A 30 34.30 -38.97 29.62
C CYS A 30 35.55 -39.79 29.98
N ARG A 31 35.41 -41.08 30.16
CA ARG A 31 36.58 -42.00 30.24
C ARG A 31 37.10 -42.21 28.81
N ILE A 32 38.25 -41.60 28.54
CA ILE A 32 38.95 -41.75 27.28
C ILE A 32 39.91 -42.92 27.39
N TYR A 33 39.65 -43.98 26.67
CA TYR A 33 40.60 -45.12 26.61
C TYR A 33 41.42 -44.99 25.32
N PRO A 34 42.76 -45.04 25.41
CA PRO A 34 43.59 -45.12 24.21
C PRO A 34 43.41 -46.49 23.55
N LEU A 35 42.88 -46.51 22.37
CA LEU A 35 42.97 -47.69 21.51
C LEU A 35 44.35 -47.73 20.86
N GLN A 36 44.93 -48.93 20.78
CA GLN A 36 46.25 -49.21 20.28
C GLN A 36 46.69 -48.33 19.12
N VAL A 37 47.93 -47.83 19.20
CA VAL A 37 48.56 -47.06 18.14
C VAL A 37 48.78 -47.98 16.97
N ASP A 38 48.06 -47.74 15.89
CA ASP A 38 48.28 -48.42 14.61
C ASP A 38 49.57 -47.89 13.97
N LYS A 39 50.12 -48.67 13.09
CA LYS A 39 51.41 -48.41 12.41
C LYS A 39 51.51 -47.05 11.67
N LEU A 40 50.48 -46.24 11.70
CA LEU A 40 50.39 -44.91 11.06
C LEU A 40 50.42 -43.74 12.08
N GLY A 41 50.62 -43.99 13.39
CA GLY A 41 50.76 -42.92 14.37
C GLY A 41 49.48 -42.09 14.67
N VAL A 42 48.32 -42.54 14.27
CA VAL A 42 47.04 -41.82 14.50
C VAL A 42 46.43 -42.34 15.80
N MET A 43 46.26 -41.44 16.78
CA MET A 43 45.62 -41.74 18.06
C MET A 43 44.08 -41.66 17.88
N ALA A 44 43.40 -42.82 17.93
CA ALA A 44 41.95 -42.86 17.96
C ALA A 44 41.44 -42.92 19.39
N PHE A 45 40.47 -42.09 19.73
CA PHE A 45 39.82 -42.09 21.05
C PHE A 45 38.40 -42.64 20.90
N MET A 46 38.04 -43.61 21.72
CA MET A 46 36.68 -44.13 21.79
C MET A 46 36.01 -43.55 23.06
N VAL A 47 34.95 -42.82 22.89
CA VAL A 47 34.10 -42.36 23.98
C VAL A 47 32.98 -43.36 24.14
N THR A 48 33.02 -44.18 25.20
CA THR A 48 31.94 -45.08 25.59
C THR A 48 31.15 -44.46 26.72
N VAL A 49 29.88 -44.24 26.50
CA VAL A 49 28.93 -43.83 27.54
C VAL A 49 28.39 -45.13 28.17
N ARG A 50 28.62 -45.30 29.47
CA ARG A 50 28.11 -46.45 30.24
C ARG A 50 26.96 -46.00 31.15
N ASP A 51 25.85 -46.74 31.02
CA ASP A 51 24.73 -46.80 31.97
C ASP A 51 23.67 -45.67 31.86
N GLU A 52 22.39 -46.03 31.92
CA GLU A 52 21.25 -45.09 31.93
C GLU A 52 21.34 -44.05 33.06
N ARG A 53 22.04 -44.35 34.15
CA ARG A 53 22.31 -43.41 35.26
C ARG A 53 23.36 -42.37 34.89
N GLU A 54 24.42 -42.75 34.16
CA GLU A 54 25.42 -41.80 33.64
C GLU A 54 24.84 -40.94 32.51
N GLU A 55 23.96 -41.48 31.67
CA GLU A 55 23.22 -40.68 30.70
C GLU A 55 22.31 -39.64 31.34
N ALA A 56 21.62 -39.99 32.43
CA ALA A 56 20.80 -39.07 33.20
C ALA A 56 21.62 -37.97 33.89
N GLU A 57 22.83 -38.29 34.37
CA GLU A 57 23.76 -37.29 34.94
C GLU A 57 24.36 -36.38 33.86
N ILE A 58 24.74 -36.92 32.71
CA ILE A 58 25.24 -36.14 31.58
C ILE A 58 24.14 -35.22 31.05
N MET A 59 22.90 -35.69 30.95
CA MET A 59 21.76 -34.86 30.57
C MET A 59 21.52 -33.71 31.56
N LYS A 60 21.72 -33.93 32.84
CA LYS A 60 21.63 -32.90 33.88
C LYS A 60 22.70 -31.82 33.73
N TYR A 61 23.91 -32.20 33.29
CA TYR A 61 25.03 -31.28 33.07
C TYR A 61 24.95 -30.51 31.74
N VAL A 62 24.28 -31.07 30.75
CA VAL A 62 24.11 -30.45 29.40
C VAL A 62 22.80 -29.65 29.30
N GLY A 63 22.04 -29.56 30.42
CA GLY A 63 20.78 -28.79 30.40
C GLY A 63 19.64 -29.48 29.65
N VAL A 64 19.77 -30.81 29.39
CA VAL A 64 18.67 -31.56 28.75
C VAL A 64 17.58 -31.83 29.77
N HIS A 65 16.40 -31.35 29.51
CA HIS A 65 15.22 -31.53 30.35
C HIS A 65 14.01 -32.01 29.56
N ASP A 66 13.13 -32.73 30.24
CA ASP A 66 11.90 -33.21 29.63
C ASP A 66 10.83 -32.14 29.65
N VAL A 67 10.30 -31.80 28.46
CA VAL A 67 9.19 -30.87 28.28
C VAL A 67 7.93 -31.65 27.93
N ASN A 68 6.90 -31.50 28.76
CA ASN A 68 5.59 -32.12 28.51
C ASN A 68 4.79 -31.28 27.52
N MET A 69 4.59 -31.80 26.30
CA MET A 69 3.86 -31.14 25.24
C MET A 69 2.34 -31.42 25.27
N GLY A 70 1.82 -31.95 26.37
CA GLY A 70 0.43 -32.36 26.51
C GLY A 70 0.09 -33.70 25.84
N LYS A 71 -1.07 -34.27 26.13
CA LYS A 71 -1.54 -35.59 25.62
C LYS A 71 -0.54 -36.73 25.81
N GLY A 72 0.22 -36.72 26.90
CA GLY A 72 1.20 -37.76 27.25
C GLY A 72 2.46 -37.81 26.39
N ARG A 73 2.71 -36.79 25.57
CA ARG A 73 3.95 -36.69 24.77
C ARG A 73 5.01 -35.89 25.51
N VAL A 74 6.08 -36.58 25.89
CA VAL A 74 7.27 -35.96 26.49
C VAL A 74 8.34 -35.78 25.42
N ARG A 75 8.91 -34.60 25.29
CA ARG A 75 10.06 -34.29 24.41
C ARG A 75 11.25 -33.85 25.25
N LYS A 76 12.43 -34.22 24.81
CA LYS A 76 13.66 -33.76 25.42
C LYS A 76 14.06 -32.40 24.83
N SER A 77 14.22 -31.39 25.68
CA SER A 77 14.76 -30.09 25.30
C SER A 77 16.29 -30.08 25.54
N PHE A 78 17.03 -29.65 24.56
CA PHE A 78 18.47 -29.45 24.57
C PHE A 78 18.86 -27.97 24.73
N ALA A 79 17.90 -27.12 25.03
CA ALA A 79 18.14 -25.70 25.25
C ALA A 79 18.99 -25.49 26.52
N THR A 80 20.08 -24.75 26.38
CA THR A 80 20.94 -24.34 27.50
C THR A 80 20.47 -23.08 28.21
N ILE A 81 19.52 -22.39 27.62
CA ILE A 81 18.89 -21.15 28.10
C ILE A 81 17.40 -21.43 28.23
N ASP A 82 16.82 -21.06 29.37
CA ASP A 82 15.37 -21.12 29.56
C ASP A 82 14.67 -20.30 28.49
N GLU A 83 13.45 -20.72 28.15
CA GLU A 83 12.62 -20.05 27.12
C GLU A 83 12.46 -18.58 27.49
N VAL A 84 13.17 -17.68 26.78
CA VAL A 84 13.13 -16.22 27.01
C VAL A 84 11.90 -15.60 26.37
N VAL A 85 11.40 -16.22 25.29
CA VAL A 85 10.22 -15.78 24.55
C VAL A 85 9.32 -16.99 24.31
N GLU A 86 8.05 -16.88 24.68
CA GLU A 86 7.06 -17.93 24.42
C GLU A 86 6.96 -18.23 22.92
N MET A 87 6.72 -19.48 22.58
CA MET A 87 6.51 -19.88 21.18
C MET A 87 5.31 -19.12 20.61
N PRO A 88 5.49 -18.33 19.51
CA PRO A 88 4.40 -17.57 18.96
C PRO A 88 3.29 -18.50 18.43
N ASP A 89 2.04 -18.08 18.56
CA ASP A 89 0.91 -18.77 17.96
C ASP A 89 1.02 -18.64 16.42
N LEU A 90 1.27 -19.75 15.72
CA LEU A 90 1.47 -19.78 14.26
C LEU A 90 0.23 -19.32 13.48
N ILE A 91 -0.94 -19.34 14.09
CA ILE A 91 -2.21 -18.87 13.52
C ILE A 91 -2.65 -17.50 14.05
N GLU A 92 -1.78 -16.82 14.82
CA GLU A 92 -2.05 -15.51 15.41
C GLU A 92 -2.45 -14.48 14.34
N VAL A 93 -1.74 -14.45 13.21
CA VAL A 93 -2.05 -13.54 12.09
C VAL A 93 -3.49 -13.72 11.60
N GLN A 94 -3.97 -14.96 11.55
CA GLN A 94 -5.33 -15.30 11.12
C GLN A 94 -6.35 -14.82 12.15
N LYS A 95 -6.14 -15.12 13.43
CA LYS A 95 -7.02 -14.73 14.53
C LYS A 95 -7.06 -13.22 14.71
N ASN A 96 -5.92 -12.56 14.79
CA ASN A 96 -5.82 -11.11 14.96
C ASN A 96 -6.47 -10.36 13.79
N SER A 97 -6.32 -10.86 12.57
CA SER A 97 -6.99 -10.28 11.40
C SER A 97 -8.51 -10.37 11.49
N TYR A 98 -9.03 -11.49 11.98
CA TYR A 98 -10.47 -11.67 12.16
C TYR A 98 -11.01 -10.84 13.33
N ASP A 99 -10.31 -10.79 14.45
CA ASP A 99 -10.67 -9.98 15.62
C ASP A 99 -10.70 -8.49 15.30
N ARG A 100 -9.68 -8.02 14.56
CA ARG A 100 -9.64 -6.65 14.06
C ARG A 100 -10.83 -6.35 13.15
N PHE A 101 -11.13 -7.27 12.25
CA PHE A 101 -12.27 -7.13 11.34
C PHE A 101 -13.58 -6.96 12.13
N LEU A 102 -13.81 -7.77 13.17
CA LEU A 102 -15.02 -7.67 14.00
C LEU A 102 -15.10 -6.37 14.80
N LYS A 103 -13.96 -5.80 15.24
CA LYS A 103 -13.92 -4.62 16.11
C LYS A 103 -13.88 -3.30 15.35
N GLU A 104 -13.14 -3.26 14.22
CA GLU A 104 -12.80 -2.04 13.50
C GLU A 104 -13.33 -2.02 12.07
N ASP A 105 -12.97 -3.03 11.26
CA ASP A 105 -13.17 -2.98 9.82
C ASP A 105 -14.66 -3.09 9.45
N LEU A 106 -15.46 -3.83 10.22
CA LEU A 106 -16.91 -3.93 10.00
C LEU A 106 -17.61 -2.58 10.23
N ARG A 107 -17.17 -1.84 11.26
CA ARG A 107 -17.67 -0.48 11.52
C ARG A 107 -17.28 0.47 10.40
N GLU A 108 -16.04 0.38 9.90
CA GLU A 108 -15.59 1.19 8.75
C GLU A 108 -16.48 0.96 7.53
N VAL A 109 -16.80 -0.30 7.21
CA VAL A 109 -17.65 -0.63 6.06
C VAL A 109 -19.07 -0.11 6.21
N LEU A 110 -19.65 -0.20 7.40
CA LEU A 110 -20.98 0.36 7.68
C LEU A 110 -20.97 1.88 7.54
N ASN A 111 -19.93 2.56 8.03
CA ASN A 111 -19.75 4.00 7.89
C ASN A 111 -19.51 4.46 6.44
N ASP A 112 -18.80 3.66 5.63
CA ASP A 112 -18.55 3.96 4.21
C ASP A 112 -19.86 4.02 3.39
N VAL A 113 -20.83 3.16 3.75
CA VAL A 113 -22.13 3.11 3.07
C VAL A 113 -23.11 4.13 3.66
N SER A 114 -23.01 4.42 4.94
CA SER A 114 -23.82 5.41 5.65
C SER A 114 -23.31 6.83 5.42
N PRO A 115 -24.18 7.86 5.33
CA PRO A 115 -25.63 7.79 5.22
C PRO A 115 -26.12 7.48 3.81
N ILE A 116 -27.27 6.80 3.73
CA ILE A 116 -28.00 6.57 2.49
C ILE A 116 -29.12 7.61 2.40
N TYR A 117 -29.15 8.38 1.32
CA TYR A 117 -30.20 9.35 1.07
C TYR A 117 -31.18 8.82 0.02
N ASP A 118 -32.44 9.16 0.19
CA ASP A 118 -33.47 9.05 -0.83
C ASP A 118 -33.13 9.92 -2.04
N PHE A 119 -33.77 9.65 -3.18
CA PHE A 119 -33.59 10.40 -4.44
C PHE A 119 -33.86 11.90 -4.27
N ASN A 120 -34.84 12.28 -3.42
CA ASN A 120 -35.17 13.67 -3.12
C ASN A 120 -34.36 14.27 -1.97
N GLY A 121 -33.55 13.48 -1.27
CA GLY A 121 -32.79 13.91 -0.08
C GLY A 121 -33.62 14.12 1.20
N ASN A 122 -34.90 13.73 1.20
CA ASN A 122 -35.82 13.95 2.30
C ASN A 122 -35.65 12.90 3.41
N LEU A 123 -35.32 11.67 3.04
CA LEU A 123 -35.08 10.57 3.96
C LEU A 123 -33.58 10.27 4.05
N LYS A 124 -33.10 10.15 5.27
CA LYS A 124 -31.72 9.81 5.58
C LYS A 124 -31.68 8.54 6.44
N LEU A 125 -31.08 7.48 5.93
CA LEU A 125 -30.85 6.23 6.64
C LEU A 125 -29.40 6.13 7.08
N GLU A 126 -29.16 5.92 8.37
CA GLU A 126 -27.84 5.80 8.97
C GLU A 126 -27.68 4.48 9.71
N PHE A 127 -26.52 3.84 9.52
CA PHE A 127 -26.07 2.73 10.35
C PHE A 127 -25.30 3.31 11.55
N VAL A 128 -25.89 3.25 12.75
CA VAL A 128 -25.33 3.89 13.95
C VAL A 128 -24.31 3.00 14.63
N ASP A 129 -24.68 1.75 14.88
CA ASP A 129 -23.83 0.75 15.54
C ASP A 129 -24.25 -0.66 15.12
N TYR A 130 -23.43 -1.64 15.48
CA TYR A 130 -23.74 -3.06 15.26
C TYR A 130 -23.46 -3.87 16.52
N SER A 131 -24.18 -4.96 16.66
CA SER A 131 -24.00 -5.94 17.73
C SER A 131 -23.94 -7.35 17.15
N LEU A 132 -23.09 -8.18 17.75
CA LEU A 132 -23.05 -9.61 17.51
C LEU A 132 -23.54 -10.30 18.79
N ASP A 133 -24.44 -11.25 18.67
CA ASP A 133 -24.91 -12.01 19.81
C ASP A 133 -23.73 -12.78 20.42
N LYS A 134 -23.63 -12.77 21.76
CA LYS A 134 -22.49 -13.37 22.49
C LYS A 134 -22.45 -14.90 22.39
N THR A 135 -23.61 -15.51 22.16
CA THR A 135 -23.75 -16.96 22.09
C THR A 135 -23.98 -17.39 20.63
N PRO A 136 -23.17 -18.31 20.12
CA PRO A 136 -23.42 -18.88 18.81
C PRO A 136 -24.76 -19.65 18.81
N LYS A 137 -25.37 -19.74 17.64
CA LYS A 137 -26.67 -20.39 17.46
C LYS A 137 -26.63 -21.90 17.77
N TYR A 138 -25.50 -22.53 17.46
CA TYR A 138 -25.23 -23.95 17.71
C TYR A 138 -23.80 -24.12 18.24
N SER A 139 -23.55 -25.20 18.98
CA SER A 139 -22.19 -25.56 19.39
C SER A 139 -21.36 -26.05 18.19
N LEU A 140 -20.03 -26.13 18.34
CA LEU A 140 -19.15 -26.62 17.28
C LEU A 140 -19.47 -28.08 16.88
N GLU A 141 -19.80 -28.91 17.88
CA GLU A 141 -20.13 -30.33 17.67
C GLU A 141 -21.48 -30.47 16.96
N GLU A 142 -22.49 -29.74 17.41
CA GLU A 142 -23.81 -29.72 16.75
C GLU A 142 -23.74 -29.24 15.30
N CYS A 143 -22.89 -28.25 15.01
CA CYS A 143 -22.70 -27.77 13.65
C CYS A 143 -22.13 -28.86 12.73
N ARG A 144 -21.22 -29.69 13.23
CA ARG A 144 -20.64 -30.80 12.46
C ARG A 144 -21.63 -31.96 12.27
N GLU A 145 -22.41 -32.27 13.31
CA GLU A 145 -23.36 -33.38 13.27
C GLU A 145 -24.60 -33.07 12.41
N ARG A 146 -25.05 -31.82 12.42
CA ARG A 146 -26.29 -31.38 11.76
C ARG A 146 -26.06 -30.66 10.43
N ASP A 147 -24.84 -30.65 9.92
CA ASP A 147 -24.45 -29.92 8.69
C ASP A 147 -24.81 -28.41 8.74
N MET A 148 -24.67 -27.80 9.92
CA MET A 148 -24.98 -26.39 10.14
C MET A 148 -23.73 -25.50 10.07
N THR A 149 -23.96 -24.21 9.95
CA THR A 149 -22.88 -23.18 9.97
C THR A 149 -22.71 -22.65 11.40
N TYR A 150 -21.46 -22.63 11.87
CA TYR A 150 -21.09 -22.01 13.13
C TYR A 150 -21.14 -20.49 12.98
N ALA A 151 -22.21 -19.87 13.43
CA ALA A 151 -22.53 -18.47 13.21
C ALA A 151 -23.25 -17.84 14.40
N THR A 152 -23.21 -16.52 14.44
CA THR A 152 -23.98 -15.68 15.38
C THR A 152 -24.80 -14.66 14.61
N ALA A 153 -25.85 -14.13 15.24
CA ALA A 153 -26.69 -13.10 14.63
C ALA A 153 -25.98 -11.74 14.62
N LEU A 154 -25.87 -11.16 13.44
CA LEU A 154 -25.44 -9.77 13.25
C LEU A 154 -26.67 -8.87 13.25
N LYS A 155 -26.73 -7.93 14.18
CA LYS A 155 -27.77 -6.92 14.29
C LYS A 155 -27.15 -5.54 14.12
N VAL A 156 -27.82 -4.64 13.44
CA VAL A 156 -27.36 -3.27 13.18
C VAL A 156 -28.42 -2.30 13.68
N LEU A 157 -27.99 -1.33 14.47
CA LEU A 157 -28.84 -0.22 14.89
C LEU A 157 -28.94 0.78 13.73
N VAL A 158 -30.14 0.91 13.21
CA VAL A 158 -30.44 1.77 12.05
C VAL A 158 -31.27 2.95 12.52
N ARG A 159 -30.87 4.15 12.07
CA ARG A 159 -31.59 5.40 12.29
C ARG A 159 -32.13 5.91 10.97
N LEU A 160 -33.45 6.12 10.92
CA LEU A 160 -34.13 6.77 9.81
C LEU A 160 -34.55 8.17 10.26
N THR A 161 -34.05 9.18 9.57
CA THR A 161 -34.38 10.59 9.81
C THR A 161 -35.15 11.12 8.61
N ASN A 162 -36.31 11.72 8.88
CA ASN A 162 -37.06 12.48 7.89
C ASN A 162 -36.70 13.97 8.05
N ASN A 163 -36.03 14.54 7.04
CA ASN A 163 -35.54 15.93 7.06
C ASN A 163 -36.68 16.94 6.94
N GLU A 164 -37.85 16.57 6.40
CA GLU A 164 -39.01 17.46 6.27
C GLU A 164 -39.78 17.60 7.59
N THR A 165 -40.02 16.47 8.26
CA THR A 165 -40.83 16.45 9.50
C THR A 165 -39.96 16.53 10.75
N GLY A 166 -38.66 16.32 10.67
CA GLY A 166 -37.74 16.21 11.81
C GLY A 166 -37.91 14.93 12.62
N GLU A 167 -38.72 13.97 12.13
CA GLU A 167 -38.96 12.71 12.82
C GLU A 167 -37.74 11.78 12.71
N VAL A 168 -37.33 11.21 13.87
CA VAL A 168 -36.21 10.25 13.94
C VAL A 168 -36.77 8.93 14.49
N LYS A 169 -36.53 7.83 13.75
CA LYS A 169 -36.86 6.47 14.17
C LYS A 169 -35.61 5.64 14.26
N GLU A 170 -35.39 4.96 15.38
CA GLU A 170 -34.31 4.01 15.57
C GLU A 170 -34.87 2.60 15.74
N SER A 171 -34.24 1.63 15.12
CA SER A 171 -34.58 0.22 15.23
C SER A 171 -33.37 -0.67 15.06
N GLU A 172 -33.29 -1.73 15.83
CA GLU A 172 -32.30 -2.78 15.64
C GLU A 172 -32.81 -3.76 14.56
N VAL A 173 -32.03 -3.88 13.49
CA VAL A 173 -32.36 -4.69 12.31
C VAL A 173 -31.43 -5.91 12.26
N PHE A 174 -32.03 -7.09 12.16
CA PHE A 174 -31.26 -8.32 11.89
C PHE A 174 -30.75 -8.33 10.44
N MET A 175 -29.44 -8.38 10.28
CA MET A 175 -28.79 -8.37 8.96
C MET A 175 -28.51 -9.77 8.42
N GLY A 176 -28.40 -10.75 9.32
CA GLY A 176 -28.13 -12.13 8.96
C GLY A 176 -27.26 -12.87 9.96
N ASP A 177 -27.05 -14.16 9.71
CA ASP A 177 -26.15 -14.98 10.51
C ASP A 177 -24.71 -14.77 10.01
N PHE A 178 -23.81 -14.40 10.93
CA PHE A 178 -22.41 -14.10 10.66
C PHE A 178 -21.52 -15.28 11.10
N PRO A 179 -20.69 -15.86 10.19
CA PRO A 179 -19.86 -17.01 10.53
C PRO A 179 -18.75 -16.65 11.52
N LEU A 180 -18.63 -17.45 12.58
CA LEU A 180 -17.60 -17.28 13.61
C LEU A 180 -16.37 -18.13 13.30
N MET A 181 -15.19 -17.59 13.63
CA MET A 181 -13.93 -18.31 13.58
C MET A 181 -13.79 -19.20 14.82
N THR A 182 -13.29 -20.42 14.62
CA THR A 182 -12.95 -21.35 15.71
C THR A 182 -11.61 -20.96 16.33
N GLU A 183 -11.28 -21.56 17.47
CA GLU A 183 -9.98 -21.40 18.13
C GLU A 183 -8.78 -21.82 17.25
N HIS A 184 -9.03 -22.68 16.25
CA HIS A 184 -8.02 -23.16 15.30
C HIS A 184 -7.90 -22.28 14.04
N GLY A 185 -8.57 -21.12 13.98
CA GLY A 185 -8.53 -20.21 12.84
C GLY A 185 -9.32 -20.70 11.62
N THR A 186 -10.27 -21.61 11.83
CA THR A 186 -11.12 -22.21 10.80
C THR A 186 -12.57 -21.74 10.91
N PHE A 187 -13.39 -22.01 9.91
CA PHE A 187 -14.82 -21.77 9.88
C PHE A 187 -15.55 -23.09 9.62
N ILE A 188 -16.67 -23.32 10.31
CA ILE A 188 -17.56 -24.43 10.02
C ILE A 188 -18.72 -23.92 9.18
N ILE A 189 -18.79 -24.34 7.94
CA ILE A 189 -19.81 -23.94 6.99
C ILE A 189 -20.52 -25.20 6.48
N ASN A 190 -21.82 -25.32 6.77
CA ASN A 190 -22.62 -26.50 6.43
C ASN A 190 -21.93 -27.81 6.90
N GLY A 191 -21.52 -27.84 8.18
CA GLY A 191 -20.85 -28.97 8.81
C GLY A 191 -19.38 -29.18 8.41
N ALA A 192 -18.92 -28.60 7.31
CA ALA A 192 -17.56 -28.74 6.82
C ALA A 192 -16.62 -27.68 7.39
N GLU A 193 -15.48 -28.11 7.92
CA GLU A 193 -14.44 -27.22 8.40
C GLU A 193 -13.63 -26.65 7.23
N ARG A 194 -13.58 -25.33 7.13
CA ARG A 194 -12.97 -24.59 6.03
C ARG A 194 -12.02 -23.52 6.53
N VAL A 195 -11.02 -23.17 5.73
CA VAL A 195 -10.07 -22.09 6.00
C VAL A 195 -10.13 -21.07 4.88
N ILE A 196 -10.14 -19.79 5.24
CA ILE A 196 -9.94 -18.70 4.29
C ILE A 196 -8.43 -18.51 4.14
N VAL A 197 -7.88 -18.87 2.98
CA VAL A 197 -6.45 -18.79 2.70
C VAL A 197 -6.07 -17.34 2.45
N SER A 198 -5.06 -16.85 3.16
CA SER A 198 -4.48 -15.53 2.91
C SER A 198 -3.90 -15.44 1.50
N GLN A 199 -4.09 -14.30 0.85
CA GLN A 199 -3.67 -14.08 -0.54
C GLN A 199 -2.47 -13.15 -0.60
N LEU A 200 -1.47 -13.50 -1.40
CA LEU A 200 -0.36 -12.62 -1.72
C LEU A 200 -0.73 -11.80 -2.96
N VAL A 201 -0.94 -10.50 -2.77
CA VAL A 201 -1.37 -9.57 -3.83
C VAL A 201 -0.35 -8.47 -4.03
N ARG A 202 -0.38 -7.80 -5.18
CA ARG A 202 0.40 -6.57 -5.37
C ARG A 202 -0.09 -5.50 -4.41
N SER A 203 0.83 -4.80 -3.75
CA SER A 203 0.48 -3.65 -2.95
C SER A 203 -0.09 -2.54 -3.83
N PRO A 204 -1.08 -1.77 -3.37
CA PRO A 204 -1.49 -0.58 -4.10
C PRO A 204 -0.31 0.38 -4.26
N GLY A 205 -0.22 1.06 -5.41
CA GLY A 205 0.90 1.95 -5.74
C GLY A 205 1.06 2.13 -7.24
N VAL A 206 2.10 2.86 -7.65
CA VAL A 206 2.51 3.00 -9.05
C VAL A 206 3.72 2.12 -9.30
N TYR A 207 3.68 1.36 -10.37
CA TYR A 207 4.73 0.42 -10.78
C TYR A 207 5.16 0.72 -12.20
N PHE A 208 6.47 0.84 -12.40
CA PHE A 208 7.08 1.08 -13.70
C PHE A 208 7.85 -0.16 -14.13
N ALA A 209 7.67 -0.57 -15.38
CA ALA A 209 8.34 -1.71 -15.98
C ALA A 209 9.01 -1.32 -17.29
N ARG A 210 10.03 -2.07 -17.67
CA ARG A 210 10.76 -1.91 -18.93
C ARG A 210 10.70 -3.22 -19.70
N THR A 211 10.34 -3.13 -20.96
CA THR A 211 10.40 -4.24 -21.92
C THR A 211 11.32 -3.87 -23.07
N ILE A 212 11.88 -4.87 -23.73
CA ILE A 212 12.72 -4.69 -24.92
C ILE A 212 11.90 -5.14 -26.12
N ASP A 213 11.74 -4.26 -27.10
CA ASP A 213 11.09 -4.58 -28.35
C ASP A 213 11.97 -5.47 -29.25
N LYS A 214 11.38 -6.03 -30.30
CA LYS A 214 12.08 -6.85 -31.32
C LYS A 214 13.24 -6.11 -32.00
N THR A 215 13.18 -4.78 -32.03
CA THR A 215 14.22 -3.90 -32.56
C THR A 215 15.35 -3.61 -31.56
N GLY A 216 15.24 -4.07 -30.31
CA GLY A 216 16.17 -3.78 -29.23
C GLY A 216 15.92 -2.47 -28.49
N ALA A 217 14.87 -1.72 -28.84
CA ALA A 217 14.50 -0.47 -28.18
C ALA A 217 13.84 -0.74 -26.82
N PHE A 218 14.13 0.12 -25.84
CA PHE A 218 13.48 0.07 -24.54
C PHE A 218 12.10 0.72 -24.59
N LEU A 219 11.07 -0.03 -24.21
CA LEU A 219 9.73 0.45 -24.03
C LEU A 219 9.39 0.44 -22.55
N TYR A 220 8.86 1.54 -22.07
CA TYR A 220 8.45 1.67 -20.66
C TYR A 220 6.93 1.61 -20.55
N SER A 221 6.48 0.97 -19.50
CA SER A 221 5.06 0.89 -19.11
C SER A 221 4.91 1.20 -17.63
N ALA A 222 3.74 1.70 -17.25
CA ALA A 222 3.43 1.94 -15.85
C ALA A 222 2.01 1.46 -15.52
N GLN A 223 1.81 1.08 -14.26
CA GLN A 223 0.51 0.65 -13.73
C GLN A 223 0.26 1.33 -12.40
N MET A 224 -0.81 2.14 -12.32
CA MET A 224 -1.34 2.66 -11.05
C MET A 224 -2.40 1.68 -10.54
N ILE A 225 -2.08 1.01 -9.45
CA ILE A 225 -2.92 -0.03 -8.85
C ILE A 225 -3.49 0.51 -7.54
N PRO A 226 -4.81 0.76 -7.43
CA PRO A 226 -5.46 1.07 -6.17
C PRO A 226 -5.67 -0.20 -5.34
N ASN A 227 -6.00 -0.05 -4.08
CA ASN A 227 -6.53 -1.14 -3.26
C ASN A 227 -7.94 -1.54 -3.72
N ARG A 228 -8.73 -0.53 -4.11
CA ARG A 228 -10.06 -0.66 -4.68
C ARG A 228 -10.26 0.45 -5.72
N GLY A 229 -10.76 0.10 -6.91
CA GLY A 229 -11.05 1.05 -7.97
C GLY A 229 -10.48 0.65 -9.32
N ALA A 230 -10.57 1.54 -10.28
CA ALA A 230 -10.09 1.36 -11.64
C ALA A 230 -8.55 1.48 -11.72
N TRP A 231 -7.92 0.62 -12.50
CA TRP A 231 -6.51 0.73 -12.80
C TRP A 231 -6.27 1.79 -13.86
N ILE A 232 -5.14 2.50 -13.74
CA ILE A 232 -4.63 3.36 -14.80
C ILE A 232 -3.31 2.75 -15.27
N GLU A 233 -3.23 2.43 -16.55
CA GLU A 233 -2.04 1.82 -17.14
C GLU A 233 -1.49 2.75 -18.23
N TYR A 234 -0.16 2.88 -18.29
CA TYR A 234 0.53 3.60 -19.36
C TYR A 234 1.39 2.63 -20.15
N GLU A 235 1.34 2.73 -21.46
CA GLU A 235 2.13 1.92 -22.39
C GLU A 235 2.77 2.82 -23.44
N THR A 236 4.05 2.61 -23.73
CA THR A 236 4.72 3.29 -24.85
C THR A 236 4.76 2.35 -26.05
N ASP A 237 4.40 2.85 -27.20
CA ASP A 237 4.45 2.15 -28.48
C ASP A 237 5.84 2.29 -29.13
N THR A 238 6.14 1.44 -30.11
CA THR A 238 7.36 1.47 -30.93
C THR A 238 7.59 2.80 -31.64
N ASN A 239 6.50 3.54 -31.90
CA ASN A 239 6.55 4.88 -32.50
C ASN A 239 6.80 6.02 -31.48
N GLY A 240 7.07 5.70 -30.23
CA GLY A 240 7.28 6.67 -29.16
C GLY A 240 6.01 7.28 -28.57
N VAL A 241 4.83 6.89 -29.05
CA VAL A 241 3.55 7.40 -28.54
C VAL A 241 3.22 6.76 -27.18
N VAL A 242 2.91 7.58 -26.19
CA VAL A 242 2.49 7.13 -24.87
C VAL A 242 0.96 7.05 -24.81
N TYR A 243 0.47 5.88 -24.51
CA TYR A 243 -0.96 5.59 -24.35
C TYR A 243 -1.33 5.41 -22.91
N ALA A 244 -2.54 5.83 -22.56
CA ALA A 244 -3.20 5.50 -21.30
C ALA A 244 -4.34 4.51 -21.52
N ARG A 245 -4.57 3.66 -20.53
CA ARG A 245 -5.72 2.75 -20.46
C ARG A 245 -6.38 2.91 -19.11
N LEU A 246 -7.66 3.18 -19.09
CA LEU A 246 -8.47 3.29 -17.89
C LEU A 246 -9.26 2.01 -17.69
N ASP A 247 -9.09 1.37 -16.53
CA ASP A 247 -9.65 0.06 -16.25
C ASP A 247 -9.26 -0.96 -17.36
N ARG A 248 -10.16 -1.67 -17.92
CA ARG A 248 -9.91 -2.63 -19.01
C ARG A 248 -10.30 -2.09 -20.40
N ALA A 249 -10.49 -0.75 -20.51
CA ALA A 249 -10.90 -0.11 -21.76
C ALA A 249 -9.78 -0.16 -22.82
N ARG A 250 -10.14 0.21 -24.05
CA ARG A 250 -9.15 0.34 -25.13
C ARG A 250 -8.22 1.52 -24.86
N LYS A 251 -6.95 1.38 -25.21
CA LYS A 251 -5.93 2.42 -25.04
C LYS A 251 -6.27 3.70 -25.84
N LEU A 252 -5.91 4.83 -25.28
CA LEU A 252 -6.03 6.17 -25.86
C LEU A 252 -4.73 6.95 -25.61
N PRO A 253 -4.37 7.94 -26.43
CA PRO A 253 -3.21 8.77 -26.16
C PRO A 253 -3.28 9.37 -24.75
N VAL A 254 -2.14 9.41 -24.04
CA VAL A 254 -2.14 9.94 -22.65
C VAL A 254 -2.54 11.41 -22.58
N THR A 255 -2.33 12.16 -23.66
CA THR A 255 -2.75 13.56 -23.80
C THR A 255 -4.28 13.72 -23.71
N VAL A 256 -5.06 12.76 -24.21
CA VAL A 256 -6.52 12.75 -24.03
C VAL A 256 -6.90 12.67 -22.55
N LEU A 257 -6.18 11.83 -21.77
CA LEU A 257 -6.41 11.77 -20.31
C LEU A 257 -6.04 13.11 -19.66
N LEU A 258 -4.90 13.70 -20.01
CA LEU A 258 -4.45 14.98 -19.46
C LEU A 258 -5.45 16.11 -19.78
N ARG A 259 -5.97 16.18 -21.01
CA ARG A 259 -6.97 17.17 -21.40
C ARG A 259 -8.29 17.00 -20.63
N ALA A 260 -8.75 15.78 -20.45
CA ALA A 260 -9.93 15.49 -19.64
C ALA A 260 -9.76 15.95 -18.18
N LEU A 261 -8.52 15.97 -17.67
CA LEU A 261 -8.17 16.46 -16.32
C LEU A 261 -7.99 17.98 -16.25
N GLY A 262 -8.02 18.69 -17.38
CA GLY A 262 -7.98 20.15 -17.44
C GLY A 262 -6.72 20.76 -18.06
N ILE A 263 -5.74 19.96 -18.50
CA ILE A 263 -4.55 20.43 -19.24
C ILE A 263 -4.91 20.44 -20.73
N GLU A 264 -5.48 21.53 -21.22
CA GLU A 264 -6.18 21.55 -22.51
C GLU A 264 -5.27 21.81 -23.70
N SER A 265 -4.31 22.75 -23.57
CA SER A 265 -3.53 23.21 -24.71
C SER A 265 -2.30 22.36 -24.98
N ASP A 266 -1.86 22.33 -26.25
CA ASP A 266 -0.66 21.62 -26.66
C ASP A 266 0.60 22.29 -26.07
N GLU A 267 0.57 23.62 -25.95
CA GLU A 267 1.63 24.42 -25.36
C GLU A 267 1.79 24.12 -23.87
N GLU A 268 0.68 23.94 -23.16
CA GLU A 268 0.71 23.60 -21.74
C GLU A 268 1.28 22.20 -21.51
N ILE A 269 0.89 21.21 -22.34
CA ILE A 269 1.43 19.86 -22.30
C ILE A 269 2.93 19.88 -22.58
N THR A 270 3.36 20.61 -23.63
CA THR A 270 4.79 20.76 -23.97
C THR A 270 5.55 21.50 -22.88
N ARG A 271 4.97 22.53 -22.26
CA ARG A 271 5.56 23.22 -21.12
C ARG A 271 5.77 22.28 -19.92
N LEU A 272 4.81 21.41 -19.62
CA LEU A 272 4.87 20.49 -18.49
C LEU A 272 5.89 19.35 -18.72
N PHE A 273 5.89 18.72 -19.89
CA PHE A 273 6.68 17.50 -20.12
C PHE A 273 7.94 17.73 -20.96
N GLY A 274 8.16 18.95 -21.44
CA GLY A 274 9.30 19.32 -22.28
C GLY A 274 9.09 19.07 -23.76
N ASP A 275 10.02 19.57 -24.58
CA ASP A 275 10.05 19.34 -26.02
C ASP A 275 10.76 18.02 -26.37
N ASP A 276 10.08 16.91 -26.06
CA ASP A 276 10.51 15.55 -26.39
C ASP A 276 9.76 15.03 -27.61
N GLU A 277 10.45 14.30 -28.48
CA GLU A 277 9.87 13.68 -29.68
C GLU A 277 8.65 12.80 -29.35
N ARG A 278 8.64 12.16 -28.17
CA ARG A 278 7.56 11.28 -27.71
C ARG A 278 6.33 12.10 -27.27
N VAL A 279 6.58 13.25 -26.64
CA VAL A 279 5.50 14.20 -26.27
C VAL A 279 4.85 14.71 -27.54
N SER A 280 5.66 15.18 -28.51
CA SER A 280 5.19 15.68 -29.81
C SER A 280 4.47 14.59 -30.63
N ALA A 281 4.99 13.35 -30.65
CA ALA A 281 4.34 12.22 -31.30
C ALA A 281 3.00 11.88 -30.64
N THR A 282 2.90 11.99 -29.31
CA THR A 282 1.66 11.72 -28.58
C THR A 282 0.62 12.80 -28.81
N ILE A 283 1.03 14.09 -28.84
CA ILE A 283 0.17 15.23 -29.19
C ILE A 283 -0.36 15.08 -30.62
N THR A 284 0.52 14.74 -31.58
CA THR A 284 0.13 14.54 -33.00
C THR A 284 -0.91 13.40 -33.13
N ARG A 285 -0.80 12.37 -32.29
CA ARG A 285 -1.77 11.26 -32.29
C ARG A 285 -3.12 11.64 -31.73
N ASP A 286 -3.19 12.68 -30.90
CA ASP A 286 -4.40 13.25 -30.32
C ASP A 286 -4.83 14.49 -31.12
N ALA A 287 -5.20 14.30 -32.38
CA ALA A 287 -5.64 15.39 -33.23
C ALA A 287 -7.00 15.95 -32.82
N PRO A 288 -7.21 17.27 -32.93
CA PRO A 288 -8.50 17.86 -32.66
C PRO A 288 -9.59 17.35 -33.64
N ALA A 289 -10.76 17.02 -33.09
CA ALA A 289 -11.91 16.70 -33.93
C ALA A 289 -12.49 18.00 -34.48
N VAL A 290 -12.27 18.24 -35.75
CA VAL A 290 -12.81 19.41 -36.51
C VAL A 290 -13.98 19.00 -37.36
N ASN A 291 -14.89 19.95 -37.60
CA ASN A 291 -15.97 19.82 -38.58
C ASN A 291 -15.46 20.13 -40.02
N ASP A 292 -16.29 19.97 -41.02
CA ASP A 292 -15.95 20.24 -42.44
C ASP A 292 -15.52 21.70 -42.71
N LYS A 293 -15.76 22.61 -41.76
CA LYS A 293 -15.35 24.03 -41.80
C LYS A 293 -14.04 24.31 -41.07
N GLY A 294 -13.40 23.29 -40.48
CA GLY A 294 -12.16 23.45 -39.70
C GLY A 294 -12.36 23.96 -38.26
N GLU A 295 -13.61 24.08 -37.80
CA GLU A 295 -13.92 24.50 -36.44
C GLU A 295 -13.95 23.27 -35.49
N LEU A 296 -13.61 23.45 -34.22
CA LEU A 296 -13.72 22.39 -33.22
C LEU A 296 -15.16 21.86 -33.13
N ARG A 297 -15.33 20.56 -33.22
CA ARG A 297 -16.63 19.89 -33.09
C ARG A 297 -17.25 20.05 -31.70
N TYR A 298 -16.40 20.27 -30.68
CA TYR A 298 -16.79 20.44 -29.29
C TYR A 298 -16.38 21.82 -28.78
N LYS A 299 -16.98 22.27 -27.67
CA LYS A 299 -16.72 23.60 -27.09
C LYS A 299 -15.28 23.80 -26.64
N SER A 300 -14.66 22.73 -26.12
CA SER A 300 -13.27 22.73 -25.66
C SER A 300 -12.58 21.40 -25.99
N ARG A 301 -11.24 21.39 -25.88
CA ARG A 301 -10.44 20.17 -26.00
C ARG A 301 -10.72 19.21 -24.84
N LYS A 302 -11.05 19.74 -23.66
CA LYS A 302 -11.49 18.97 -22.50
C LYS A 302 -12.77 18.20 -22.78
N ASP A 303 -13.79 18.87 -23.35
CA ASP A 303 -15.07 18.24 -23.69
C ASP A 303 -14.87 17.10 -24.68
N GLN A 304 -14.04 17.33 -25.71
CA GLN A 304 -13.67 16.29 -26.67
C GLN A 304 -13.06 15.08 -25.98
N ALA A 305 -12.07 15.32 -25.11
CA ALA A 305 -11.35 14.27 -24.41
C ALA A 305 -12.27 13.47 -23.47
N LEU A 306 -13.15 14.14 -22.73
CA LEU A 306 -14.14 13.50 -21.87
C LEU A 306 -15.08 12.58 -22.66
N ILE A 307 -15.57 13.04 -23.81
CA ILE A 307 -16.46 12.25 -24.68
C ILE A 307 -15.70 11.06 -25.29
N GLU A 308 -14.44 11.25 -25.68
CA GLU A 308 -13.62 10.16 -26.20
C GLU A 308 -13.39 9.07 -25.15
N ILE A 309 -13.08 9.45 -23.92
CA ILE A 309 -12.95 8.51 -22.79
C ILE A 309 -14.27 7.81 -22.52
N TYR A 310 -15.38 8.54 -22.50
CA TYR A 310 -16.72 7.97 -22.29
C TYR A 310 -17.06 6.90 -23.33
N ASN A 311 -16.82 7.18 -24.61
CA ASN A 311 -17.04 6.23 -25.70
C ASN A 311 -16.17 4.96 -25.59
N LYS A 312 -14.97 5.06 -25.00
CA LYS A 312 -14.11 3.89 -24.75
C LYS A 312 -14.60 3.05 -23.57
N LEU A 313 -15.11 3.71 -22.52
CA LEU A 313 -15.59 3.06 -21.31
C LEU A 313 -17.00 2.47 -21.49
N ARG A 314 -17.87 3.16 -22.24
CA ARG A 314 -19.26 2.77 -22.49
C ARG A 314 -19.62 2.84 -23.98
N PRO A 315 -19.12 1.88 -24.76
CA PRO A 315 -19.42 1.85 -26.19
C PRO A 315 -20.92 1.59 -26.41
N GLY A 316 -21.55 2.44 -27.26
CA GLY A 316 -22.96 2.29 -27.62
C GLY A 316 -23.94 3.16 -26.84
N GLU A 317 -23.52 3.83 -25.77
CA GLU A 317 -24.34 4.83 -25.10
C GLU A 317 -24.12 6.22 -25.73
N PRO A 318 -25.18 7.06 -25.88
CA PRO A 318 -25.02 8.42 -26.39
C PRO A 318 -24.19 9.26 -25.42
N PRO A 319 -23.05 9.83 -25.86
CA PRO A 319 -22.17 10.59 -24.98
C PRO A 319 -22.71 12.00 -24.72
N SER A 320 -22.71 12.44 -23.45
CA SER A 320 -22.84 13.84 -23.06
C SER A 320 -21.65 14.25 -22.19
N VAL A 321 -21.29 15.54 -22.21
CA VAL A 321 -20.17 16.06 -21.42
C VAL A 321 -20.43 15.88 -19.92
N GLU A 322 -21.67 16.10 -19.49
CA GLU A 322 -22.07 15.93 -18.07
C GLU A 322 -21.95 14.47 -17.61
N SER A 323 -22.47 13.53 -18.43
CA SER A 323 -22.36 12.10 -18.13
C SER A 323 -20.89 11.63 -18.14
N ALA A 324 -20.07 12.15 -19.04
CA ALA A 324 -18.65 11.84 -19.12
C ALA A 324 -17.89 12.36 -17.90
N THR A 325 -18.15 13.60 -17.49
CA THR A 325 -17.57 14.21 -16.28
C THR A 325 -17.97 13.43 -15.02
N SER A 326 -19.26 13.11 -14.89
CA SER A 326 -19.76 12.31 -13.77
C SER A 326 -19.12 10.92 -13.73
N LEU A 327 -18.96 10.27 -14.88
CA LEU A 327 -18.30 8.96 -14.98
C LEU A 327 -16.83 9.03 -14.58
N MET A 328 -16.07 10.03 -15.05
CA MET A 328 -14.65 10.22 -14.68
C MET A 328 -14.50 10.49 -13.19
N ASN A 329 -15.33 11.36 -12.62
CA ASN A 329 -15.32 11.66 -11.21
C ASN A 329 -15.62 10.41 -10.36
N ALA A 330 -16.65 9.65 -10.75
CA ALA A 330 -17.01 8.42 -10.06
C ALA A 330 -15.96 7.32 -10.20
N LEU A 331 -15.19 7.29 -11.30
CA LEU A 331 -14.19 6.27 -11.58
C LEU A 331 -12.88 6.49 -10.81
N LEU A 332 -12.41 7.75 -10.73
CA LEU A 332 -11.07 8.09 -10.25
C LEU A 332 -11.07 8.89 -8.94
N PHE A 333 -12.04 9.80 -8.76
CA PHE A 333 -12.00 10.80 -7.69
C PHE A 333 -13.03 10.59 -6.58
N ASP A 334 -13.95 9.63 -6.72
CA ASP A 334 -14.92 9.29 -5.69
C ASP A 334 -14.26 8.44 -4.58
N PRO A 335 -14.09 8.95 -3.34
CA PRO A 335 -13.47 8.20 -2.24
C PRO A 335 -14.24 6.94 -1.85
N LYS A 336 -15.54 6.86 -2.16
CA LYS A 336 -16.35 5.66 -1.94
C LYS A 336 -16.02 4.53 -2.92
N ARG A 337 -15.53 4.85 -4.11
CA ARG A 337 -15.26 3.90 -5.20
C ARG A 337 -13.77 3.66 -5.43
N TYR A 338 -12.94 4.69 -5.26
CA TYR A 338 -11.50 4.61 -5.47
C TYR A 338 -10.77 4.78 -4.15
N ASP A 339 -9.98 3.79 -3.76
CA ASP A 339 -9.24 3.78 -2.51
C ASP A 339 -7.82 3.23 -2.72
N LEU A 340 -6.83 4.03 -2.41
CA LEU A 340 -5.42 3.64 -2.40
C LEU A 340 -5.04 2.95 -1.10
N ALA A 341 -5.86 3.05 -0.06
CA ALA A 341 -5.52 2.79 1.33
C ALA A 341 -4.29 3.60 1.81
N HIS A 342 -3.98 3.55 3.10
CA HIS A 342 -2.79 4.22 3.63
C HIS A 342 -1.49 3.70 3.00
N VAL A 343 -1.40 2.39 2.75
CA VAL A 343 -0.23 1.77 2.10
C VAL A 343 0.00 2.29 0.69
N GLY A 344 -1.06 2.47 -0.10
CA GLY A 344 -0.96 3.01 -1.45
C GLY A 344 -0.53 4.47 -1.43
N ARG A 345 -1.19 5.32 -0.63
CA ARG A 345 -0.82 6.74 -0.49
C ARG A 345 0.61 6.89 0.01
N TYR A 346 1.02 6.10 1.02
CA TYR A 346 2.40 6.07 1.48
C TYR A 346 3.39 5.70 0.36
N LYS A 347 3.07 4.70 -0.49
CA LYS A 347 3.92 4.30 -1.61
C LYS A 347 4.01 5.37 -2.71
N PHE A 348 2.96 6.13 -2.95
CA PHE A 348 2.98 7.29 -3.85
C PHE A 348 3.94 8.36 -3.32
N ASN A 349 3.91 8.63 -2.02
CA ASN A 349 4.63 9.73 -1.36
C ASN A 349 5.95 9.29 -0.71
N LYS A 350 6.36 8.03 -0.85
CA LYS A 350 7.42 7.42 -0.05
C LYS A 350 8.76 8.14 -0.19
N LYS A 351 9.32 8.51 0.97
CA LYS A 351 10.73 8.84 1.17
C LYS A 351 11.54 7.54 1.27
N LEU A 352 12.65 7.44 0.53
CA LEU A 352 13.62 6.37 0.70
C LEU A 352 14.34 6.50 2.04
N ALA A 353 14.00 5.65 2.99
CA ALA A 353 14.90 5.38 4.09
C ALA A 353 16.01 4.44 3.60
N HIS A 354 17.27 4.87 3.73
CA HIS A 354 18.41 3.99 3.56
C HIS A 354 18.40 2.94 4.67
N VAL A 355 17.93 1.74 4.37
CA VAL A 355 18.30 0.56 5.12
C VAL A 355 18.88 -0.43 4.12
N GLY A 356 20.22 -0.49 4.06
CA GLY A 356 20.98 -1.50 3.34
C GLY A 356 20.78 -1.52 1.82
N ARG A 357 21.79 -1.76 1.10
CA ARG A 357 22.10 -2.03 -0.33
C ARG A 357 20.99 -2.21 -1.38
N TYR A 358 19.69 -2.02 -1.07
CA TYR A 358 18.58 -2.15 -2.00
C TYR A 358 18.02 -0.78 -2.34
N LYS A 359 18.17 -0.35 -3.59
CA LYS A 359 17.53 0.85 -4.14
C LYS A 359 16.02 0.59 -4.27
N TYR A 360 15.27 0.87 -3.22
CA TYR A 360 13.80 0.87 -3.32
C TYR A 360 13.34 2.12 -4.06
N ASN A 361 12.36 1.92 -4.93
CA ASN A 361 11.88 2.88 -5.90
C ASN A 361 11.43 4.21 -5.32
N LYS A 362 11.95 5.23 -5.92
CA LYS A 362 11.72 6.65 -5.77
C LYS A 362 10.48 7.04 -6.57
N LYS A 363 9.27 6.86 -6.04
CA LYS A 363 8.11 7.03 -6.90
C LYS A 363 7.80 8.50 -7.19
N LEU A 364 6.61 8.98 -7.02
CA LEU A 364 6.18 10.29 -7.49
C LEU A 364 6.78 11.48 -6.73
N ALA A 365 7.42 11.25 -5.59
CA ALA A 365 8.07 12.29 -4.81
C ALA A 365 9.23 12.95 -5.57
N LEU A 366 9.20 14.26 -5.71
CA LEU A 366 10.14 15.06 -6.48
C LEU A 366 11.58 14.86 -6.00
N ALA A 367 11.84 15.04 -4.70
CA ALA A 367 13.17 14.95 -4.11
C ALA A 367 13.90 13.64 -4.42
N GLY A 368 13.17 12.53 -4.44
CA GLY A 368 13.74 11.22 -4.74
C GLY A 368 14.21 11.06 -6.21
N ARG A 369 13.66 11.84 -7.12
CA ARG A 369 13.91 11.75 -8.58
C ARG A 369 15.05 12.66 -9.01
N VAL A 370 15.18 13.84 -8.38
CA VAL A 370 16.15 14.86 -8.78
C VAL A 370 17.47 14.80 -8.01
N ALA A 371 17.53 14.12 -6.86
CA ALA A 371 18.73 14.02 -6.04
C ALA A 371 19.90 13.41 -6.80
N GLY A 372 21.03 14.11 -6.84
CA GLY A 372 22.24 13.73 -7.58
C GLY A 372 22.25 14.15 -9.05
N MET A 373 21.29 14.95 -9.50
CA MET A 373 21.23 15.50 -10.85
C MET A 373 21.72 16.95 -10.86
N THR A 374 22.21 17.42 -12.00
CA THR A 374 22.60 18.83 -12.18
C THR A 374 21.35 19.65 -12.51
N LEU A 375 21.20 20.78 -11.82
CA LEU A 375 20.08 21.70 -12.04
C LEU A 375 20.30 22.51 -13.32
N ALA A 376 19.25 22.66 -14.12
CA ALA A 376 19.26 23.54 -15.30
C ALA A 376 18.84 24.98 -14.93
N GLU A 377 17.97 25.11 -13.93
CA GLU A 377 17.45 26.41 -13.47
C GLU A 377 17.56 26.52 -11.95
N ASP A 378 17.49 27.76 -11.42
CA ASP A 378 17.43 28.01 -9.98
C ASP A 378 16.17 27.45 -9.38
N VAL A 379 16.30 26.70 -8.29
CA VAL A 379 15.16 26.21 -7.51
C VAL A 379 14.78 27.25 -6.47
N LYS A 380 13.61 27.85 -6.61
CA LYS A 380 13.08 28.89 -5.72
C LYS A 380 11.89 28.38 -4.93
N ASN A 381 11.80 28.81 -3.69
CA ASN A 381 10.59 28.62 -2.88
C ASN A 381 9.44 29.39 -3.54
N PRO A 382 8.33 28.75 -3.92
CA PRO A 382 7.25 29.40 -4.64
C PRO A 382 6.48 30.45 -3.81
N TYR A 383 6.64 30.44 -2.48
CA TYR A 383 5.91 31.33 -1.56
C TYR A 383 6.78 32.45 -1.00
N THR A 384 8.07 32.21 -0.75
CA THR A 384 9.00 33.19 -0.19
C THR A 384 9.91 33.82 -1.23
N GLY A 385 10.08 33.15 -2.40
CA GLY A 385 11.02 33.57 -3.44
C GLY A 385 12.49 33.31 -3.12
N GLU A 386 12.80 32.67 -2.00
CA GLU A 386 14.17 32.27 -1.61
C GLU A 386 14.76 31.24 -2.58
N ILE A 387 16.02 31.42 -2.95
CA ILE A 387 16.75 30.45 -3.78
C ILE A 387 17.24 29.31 -2.88
N LEU A 388 16.70 28.12 -3.09
CA LEU A 388 17.02 26.91 -2.33
C LEU A 388 18.21 26.13 -2.90
N ALA A 389 18.43 26.23 -4.22
CA ALA A 389 19.56 25.66 -4.93
C ALA A 389 19.78 26.41 -6.26
N SER A 390 21.02 26.58 -6.69
CA SER A 390 21.39 27.37 -7.86
C SER A 390 21.53 26.51 -9.13
N ALA A 391 21.27 27.11 -10.29
CA ALA A 391 21.51 26.49 -11.60
C ALA A 391 22.98 26.05 -11.75
N GLY A 392 23.20 24.92 -12.41
CA GLY A 392 24.53 24.33 -12.63
C GLY A 392 25.07 23.51 -11.44
N GLU A 393 24.45 23.55 -10.28
CA GLU A 393 24.83 22.74 -9.13
C GLU A 393 24.22 21.33 -9.20
N VAL A 394 24.91 20.35 -8.61
CA VAL A 394 24.36 19.01 -8.38
C VAL A 394 23.52 19.05 -7.12
N ILE A 395 22.20 18.90 -7.26
CA ILE A 395 21.31 18.96 -6.12
C ILE A 395 21.53 17.78 -5.18
N THR A 396 21.87 18.07 -3.92
CA THR A 396 21.98 17.06 -2.88
C THR A 396 20.60 16.55 -2.48
N ARG A 397 20.56 15.37 -1.86
CA ARG A 397 19.29 14.80 -1.36
C ARG A 397 18.60 15.70 -0.35
N ASP A 398 19.38 16.29 0.56
CA ASP A 398 18.84 17.17 1.61
C ASP A 398 18.31 18.48 1.04
N ALA A 399 18.98 19.03 0.01
CA ALA A 399 18.50 20.20 -0.71
C ALA A 399 17.22 19.90 -1.49
N ALA A 400 17.14 18.76 -2.15
CA ALA A 400 15.94 18.31 -2.86
C ALA A 400 14.75 18.09 -1.90
N GLU A 401 15.01 17.50 -0.72
CA GLU A 401 13.98 17.35 0.31
C GLU A 401 13.51 18.67 0.92
N ARG A 402 14.42 19.61 1.14
CA ARG A 402 14.06 20.96 1.56
C ARG A 402 13.20 21.66 0.51
N ALA A 403 13.61 21.60 -0.76
CA ALA A 403 12.83 22.16 -1.86
C ALA A 403 11.40 21.58 -1.91
N GLN A 404 11.28 20.25 -1.86
CA GLN A 404 9.96 19.61 -1.84
C GLN A 404 9.13 20.00 -0.60
N ASN A 405 9.75 20.10 0.58
CA ASN A 405 9.05 20.47 1.81
C ASN A 405 8.68 21.98 1.83
N ALA A 406 9.39 22.81 1.09
CA ALA A 406 9.02 24.20 0.85
C ALA A 406 7.88 24.37 -0.18
N GLY A 407 7.34 23.25 -0.71
CA GLY A 407 6.22 23.26 -1.66
C GLY A 407 6.63 23.37 -3.14
N VAL A 408 7.93 23.22 -3.46
CA VAL A 408 8.38 23.15 -4.86
C VAL A 408 7.85 21.86 -5.49
N ASN A 409 7.09 21.97 -6.57
CA ASN A 409 6.51 20.83 -7.29
C ASN A 409 7.19 20.50 -8.62
N GLU A 410 7.97 21.41 -9.18
CA GLU A 410 8.70 21.18 -10.43
C GLU A 410 10.15 21.63 -10.32
N ILE A 411 11.05 20.85 -10.90
CA ILE A 411 12.49 21.16 -10.98
C ILE A 411 12.99 20.76 -12.37
N VAL A 412 13.78 21.64 -13.01
CA VAL A 412 14.39 21.37 -14.30
C VAL A 412 15.82 20.88 -14.07
N VAL A 413 16.12 19.69 -14.59
CA VAL A 413 17.43 19.05 -14.45
C VAL A 413 18.05 18.77 -15.82
N GLN A 414 19.37 18.69 -15.88
CA GLN A 414 20.07 18.26 -17.07
C GLN A 414 20.20 16.72 -17.08
N ALA A 415 19.67 16.09 -18.12
CA ALA A 415 19.77 14.65 -18.34
C ALA A 415 19.97 14.36 -19.83
N ASP A 416 20.93 13.49 -20.16
CA ASP A 416 21.29 13.14 -21.56
C ASP A 416 21.55 14.35 -22.47
N GLY A 417 22.12 15.45 -21.91
CA GLY A 417 22.41 16.67 -22.65
C GLY A 417 21.18 17.53 -23.00
N ARG A 418 20.04 17.24 -22.38
CA ARG A 418 18.78 18.00 -22.52
C ARG A 418 18.29 18.49 -21.16
N GLU A 419 17.49 19.54 -21.19
CA GLU A 419 16.76 20.02 -20.02
C GLU A 419 15.46 19.21 -19.87
N VAL A 420 15.34 18.53 -18.75
CA VAL A 420 14.16 17.71 -18.45
C VAL A 420 13.45 18.25 -17.22
N ARG A 421 12.18 18.55 -17.38
CA ARG A 421 11.31 19.00 -16.29
C ARG A 421 10.77 17.82 -15.52
N VAL A 422 11.03 17.78 -14.22
CA VAL A 422 10.57 16.74 -13.30
C VAL A 422 9.46 17.30 -12.43
N ILE A 423 8.26 16.72 -12.52
CA ILE A 423 7.08 17.17 -11.80
C ILE A 423 6.78 16.22 -10.66
N GLY A 424 6.62 16.74 -9.45
CA GLY A 424 6.17 16.02 -8.26
C GLY A 424 4.65 15.88 -8.18
N ASN A 425 4.17 15.36 -7.07
CA ASN A 425 2.74 15.19 -6.82
C ASN A 425 2.19 16.13 -5.73
N ASN A 426 2.82 17.28 -5.51
CA ASN A 426 2.40 18.33 -4.56
C ASN A 426 2.24 17.88 -3.10
N PHE A 427 3.07 16.94 -2.64
CA PHE A 427 3.05 16.49 -1.25
C PHE A 427 4.32 16.90 -0.49
N ALA A 428 4.14 17.53 0.69
CA ALA A 428 5.21 17.95 1.60
C ALA A 428 4.93 17.48 3.04
N TYR A 429 5.95 17.46 3.90
CA TYR A 429 5.72 17.27 5.33
C TYR A 429 5.14 18.53 5.96
N LEU A 430 4.07 18.37 6.75
CA LEU A 430 3.34 19.46 7.35
C LEU A 430 4.24 20.41 8.18
N LYS A 431 5.04 19.84 9.08
CA LYS A 431 5.86 20.62 10.02
C LYS A 431 6.91 21.50 9.35
N PRO A 432 7.78 21.01 8.45
CA PRO A 432 8.72 21.88 7.74
C PRO A 432 8.01 22.88 6.82
N PHE A 433 6.93 22.49 6.16
CA PHE A 433 6.18 23.40 5.31
C PHE A 433 5.60 24.59 6.09
N LEU A 434 4.95 24.33 7.24
CA LEU A 434 4.41 25.40 8.10
C LEU A 434 5.50 26.33 8.63
N ALA A 435 6.66 25.79 9.01
CA ALA A 435 7.76 26.59 9.52
C ALA A 435 8.28 27.61 8.49
N ASP A 436 8.30 27.22 7.20
CA ASP A 436 8.77 28.09 6.11
C ASP A 436 7.65 29.01 5.59
N TYR A 437 6.40 28.53 5.56
CA TYR A 437 5.26 29.23 4.96
C TYR A 437 4.63 30.26 5.90
N ASP A 438 4.44 29.92 7.17
CA ASP A 438 3.78 30.73 8.18
C ASP A 438 4.31 30.43 9.59
N PRO A 439 5.34 31.16 10.07
CA PRO A 439 5.89 30.98 11.40
C PRO A 439 4.88 31.22 12.53
N ASP A 440 3.89 32.09 12.33
CA ASP A 440 2.89 32.43 13.36
C ASP A 440 1.90 31.28 13.56
N LEU A 441 1.46 30.64 12.47
CA LEU A 441 0.65 29.41 12.52
C LEU A 441 1.48 28.21 13.00
N TYR A 442 2.76 28.15 12.63
CA TYR A 442 3.66 27.11 13.14
C TYR A 442 3.79 27.13 14.66
N ALA A 443 3.83 28.34 15.28
CA ALA A 443 3.87 28.47 16.73
C ALA A 443 2.60 27.94 17.43
N GLN A 444 1.47 27.87 16.73
CA GLN A 444 0.20 27.35 17.23
C GLN A 444 0.03 25.84 16.98
N TYR A 445 0.91 25.25 16.17
CA TYR A 445 0.83 23.83 15.81
C TYR A 445 1.27 22.93 16.96
N ASP A 446 0.37 22.07 17.44
CA ASP A 446 0.63 21.05 18.45
C ASP A 446 0.62 19.65 17.81
N GLU A 447 1.80 19.03 17.72
CA GLU A 447 1.97 17.69 17.18
C GLU A 447 1.25 16.62 18.00
N SER A 448 1.00 16.85 19.30
CA SER A 448 0.23 15.93 20.14
C SER A 448 -1.27 15.96 19.82
N ALA A 449 -1.78 17.09 19.39
CA ALA A 449 -3.16 17.31 19.04
C ALA A 449 -3.48 16.85 17.61
N ALA A 450 -2.60 17.11 16.64
CA ALA A 450 -2.80 16.79 15.22
C ALA A 450 -1.52 16.25 14.58
N ARG A 451 -1.23 14.96 14.79
CA ARG A 451 -0.02 14.32 14.28
C ARG A 451 -0.21 13.77 12.87
N PHE A 452 0.54 14.31 11.93
CA PHE A 452 0.66 13.77 10.57
C PHE A 452 1.99 13.05 10.42
N THR A 453 1.94 11.74 10.26
CA THR A 453 3.12 10.89 9.98
C THR A 453 3.43 10.82 8.49
N GLU A 454 2.46 11.12 7.65
CA GLU A 454 2.55 11.13 6.21
C GLU A 454 2.68 12.56 5.67
N ARG A 455 3.08 12.68 4.41
CA ARG A 455 3.08 13.96 3.71
C ARG A 455 1.65 14.39 3.40
N VAL A 456 1.40 15.69 3.47
CA VAL A 456 0.11 16.30 3.17
C VAL A 456 0.12 16.95 1.79
N HIS A 457 -1.04 17.04 1.17
CA HIS A 457 -1.22 17.70 -0.12
C HIS A 457 -1.16 19.23 0.06
N VAL A 458 -0.15 19.85 -0.55
CA VAL A 458 0.18 21.26 -0.33
C VAL A 458 -0.95 22.21 -0.77
N PRO A 459 -1.57 22.06 -1.96
CA PRO A 459 -2.68 22.94 -2.36
C PRO A 459 -3.85 22.90 -1.39
N ALA A 460 -4.26 21.71 -0.94
CA ALA A 460 -5.34 21.58 0.04
C ALA A 460 -4.96 22.15 1.42
N LEU A 461 -3.68 22.05 1.79
CA LEU A 461 -3.19 22.65 3.02
C LEU A 461 -3.26 24.18 2.97
N ILE A 462 -2.83 24.79 1.87
CA ILE A 462 -2.87 26.27 1.71
C ILE A 462 -4.32 26.77 1.77
N GLU A 463 -5.24 26.08 1.09
CA GLU A 463 -6.66 26.40 1.16
C GLU A 463 -7.21 26.34 2.59
N LEU A 464 -6.80 25.31 3.35
CA LEU A 464 -7.17 25.17 4.75
C LEU A 464 -6.58 26.30 5.61
N LEU A 465 -5.29 26.63 5.42
CA LEU A 465 -4.63 27.69 6.18
C LEU A 465 -5.25 29.09 5.91
N ASN A 466 -5.66 29.33 4.67
CA ASN A 466 -6.39 30.57 4.32
C ASN A 466 -7.75 30.62 5.04
N ARG A 467 -8.51 29.53 5.08
CA ARG A 467 -9.76 29.46 5.85
C ARG A 467 -9.53 29.64 7.36
N VAL A 468 -8.48 29.04 7.91
CA VAL A 468 -8.11 29.24 9.34
C VAL A 468 -7.83 30.71 9.66
N ARG A 469 -7.16 31.43 8.73
CA ARG A 469 -6.90 32.87 8.88
C ARG A 469 -8.17 33.71 8.76
N GLU A 470 -9.03 33.41 7.78
CA GLU A 470 -10.27 34.15 7.50
C GLU A 470 -11.32 33.96 8.62
N ASP A 471 -11.52 32.68 9.03
CA ASP A 471 -12.57 32.31 9.98
C ASP A 471 -12.11 32.34 11.44
N GLY A 472 -10.81 32.52 11.72
CA GLY A 472 -10.25 32.50 13.08
C GLY A 472 -10.36 31.15 13.78
N LEU A 473 -10.40 30.04 13.02
CA LEU A 473 -10.56 28.69 13.56
C LEU A 473 -9.27 28.20 14.26
N PRO A 474 -9.36 27.37 15.31
CA PRO A 474 -8.19 26.76 15.93
C PRO A 474 -7.48 25.83 14.92
N LEU A 475 -6.20 26.09 14.63
CA LEU A 475 -5.43 25.34 13.62
C LEU A 475 -5.50 23.82 13.83
N ASN A 476 -5.27 23.35 15.05
CA ASN A 476 -5.21 21.91 15.34
C ASN A 476 -6.56 21.20 15.15
N GLN A 477 -7.67 21.90 15.39
CA GLN A 477 -9.01 21.38 15.13
C GLN A 477 -9.27 21.31 13.61
N ALA A 478 -8.98 22.38 12.89
CA ALA A 478 -9.13 22.44 11.44
C ALA A 478 -8.30 21.36 10.72
N LEU A 479 -7.06 21.12 11.17
CA LEU A 479 -6.19 20.04 10.66
C LEU A 479 -6.79 18.65 10.89
N LYS A 480 -7.38 18.39 12.06
CA LYS A 480 -8.06 17.12 12.35
C LYS A 480 -9.26 16.87 11.45
N GLU A 481 -10.11 17.88 11.31
CA GLU A 481 -11.32 17.79 10.49
C GLU A 481 -10.98 17.62 9.00
N ALA A 482 -9.91 18.26 8.52
CA ALA A 482 -9.45 18.18 7.15
C ALA A 482 -8.51 17.01 6.83
N THR A 483 -8.27 16.06 7.74
CA THR A 483 -7.31 14.95 7.54
C THR A 483 -7.52 14.20 6.23
N ASN A 484 -8.76 13.91 5.86
CA ASN A 484 -9.06 13.21 4.61
C ASN A 484 -8.84 14.06 3.34
N GLN A 485 -8.83 15.39 3.47
CA GLN A 485 -8.50 16.31 2.37
C GLN A 485 -6.99 16.49 2.23
N LEU A 486 -6.28 16.53 3.36
CA LEU A 486 -4.82 16.69 3.41
C LEU A 486 -4.08 15.40 3.00
N VAL A 487 -4.61 14.24 3.36
CA VAL A 487 -4.07 12.93 3.00
C VAL A 487 -5.17 12.09 2.32
N PRO A 488 -5.55 12.45 1.08
CA PRO A 488 -6.64 11.77 0.38
C PRO A 488 -6.30 10.32 0.08
N LYS A 489 -7.27 9.43 0.30
CA LYS A 489 -7.14 8.00 -0.02
C LYS A 489 -7.41 7.73 -1.51
N HIS A 490 -7.99 8.65 -2.26
CA HIS A 490 -8.21 8.54 -3.70
C HIS A 490 -7.04 9.16 -4.50
N VAL A 491 -6.96 8.85 -5.79
CA VAL A 491 -5.96 9.45 -6.68
C VAL A 491 -6.27 10.93 -6.92
N LEU A 492 -5.21 11.73 -7.04
CA LEU A 492 -5.31 13.15 -7.40
C LEU A 492 -4.85 13.38 -8.84
N VAL A 493 -5.24 14.52 -9.41
CA VAL A 493 -4.73 14.96 -10.71
C VAL A 493 -3.21 15.06 -10.70
N ASP A 494 -2.64 15.59 -9.62
CA ASP A 494 -1.19 15.72 -9.41
C ASP A 494 -0.47 14.35 -9.42
N ASP A 495 -1.09 13.31 -8.88
CA ASP A 495 -0.53 11.95 -8.93
C ASP A 495 -0.47 11.44 -10.38
N ILE A 496 -1.50 11.72 -11.18
CA ILE A 496 -1.57 11.30 -12.59
C ILE A 496 -0.51 12.06 -13.39
N VAL A 497 -0.44 13.39 -13.27
CA VAL A 497 0.54 14.25 -13.95
C VAL A 497 1.96 13.83 -13.58
N SER A 498 2.24 13.65 -12.30
CA SER A 498 3.54 13.20 -11.80
C SER A 498 3.92 11.80 -12.31
N SER A 499 2.95 10.88 -12.42
CA SER A 499 3.21 9.54 -12.97
C SER A 499 3.53 9.56 -14.46
N VAL A 500 2.86 10.42 -15.23
CA VAL A 500 3.18 10.66 -16.64
C VAL A 500 4.56 11.30 -16.80
N SER A 501 4.88 12.32 -15.97
CA SER A 501 6.23 12.92 -15.92
C SER A 501 7.30 11.87 -15.58
N TYR A 502 7.00 10.94 -14.67
CA TYR A 502 7.92 9.84 -14.38
C TYR A 502 8.12 8.91 -15.59
N GLN A 503 7.04 8.58 -16.30
CA GLN A 503 7.08 7.74 -17.50
C GLN A 503 7.99 8.37 -18.57
N PHE A 504 7.85 9.67 -18.84
CA PHE A 504 8.75 10.37 -19.77
C PHE A 504 10.18 10.46 -19.22
N GLY A 505 10.35 10.72 -17.92
CA GLY A 505 11.67 10.80 -17.28
C GLY A 505 12.51 9.51 -17.39
N LEU A 506 11.87 8.34 -17.40
CA LEU A 506 12.56 7.05 -17.56
C LEU A 506 13.33 6.93 -18.87
N PHE A 507 12.87 7.57 -19.94
CA PHE A 507 13.59 7.59 -21.22
C PHE A 507 14.89 8.40 -21.17
N HIS A 508 14.98 9.33 -20.21
CA HIS A 508 16.16 10.17 -19.97
C HIS A 508 16.98 9.72 -18.75
N GLY A 509 16.76 8.48 -18.29
CA GLY A 509 17.47 7.93 -17.14
C GLY A 509 17.03 8.53 -15.79
N ILE A 510 15.91 9.27 -15.74
CA ILE A 510 15.36 9.83 -14.51
C ILE A 510 14.38 8.86 -13.89
N GLY A 511 14.77 8.21 -12.81
CA GLY A 511 13.95 7.20 -12.13
C GLY A 511 14.43 5.77 -12.40
N ASP A 512 13.77 4.82 -11.77
CA ASP A 512 14.08 3.40 -11.84
C ASP A 512 12.80 2.58 -12.11
N VAL A 513 12.96 1.43 -12.76
CA VAL A 513 11.88 0.45 -12.92
C VAL A 513 11.68 -0.37 -11.64
N ASP A 514 10.46 -0.88 -11.46
CA ASP A 514 10.10 -1.68 -10.30
C ASP A 514 10.36 -3.17 -10.54
N ASP A 515 10.82 -3.87 -9.50
CA ASP A 515 10.72 -5.32 -9.44
C ASP A 515 9.37 -5.71 -8.83
N ILE A 516 8.49 -6.25 -9.68
CA ILE A 516 7.13 -6.61 -9.30
C ILE A 516 7.10 -7.80 -8.33
N ASP A 517 8.08 -8.71 -8.43
CA ASP A 517 8.14 -9.92 -7.62
C ASP A 517 8.79 -9.71 -6.25
N HIS A 518 9.40 -8.55 -6.05
CA HIS A 518 9.97 -8.20 -4.77
C HIS A 518 8.91 -8.16 -3.66
N LEU A 519 9.16 -8.81 -2.51
CA LEU A 519 8.21 -8.90 -1.40
C LEU A 519 7.80 -7.53 -0.82
N GLY A 520 8.61 -6.49 -0.99
CA GLY A 520 8.23 -5.11 -0.67
C GLY A 520 7.11 -4.54 -1.56
N ASN A 521 6.88 -5.12 -2.73
CA ASN A 521 5.82 -4.75 -3.67
C ASN A 521 4.62 -5.70 -3.63
N ARG A 522 4.70 -6.75 -2.85
CA ARG A 522 3.62 -7.70 -2.59
C ARG A 522 3.23 -7.65 -1.13
N ARG A 523 1.93 -7.67 -0.84
CA ARG A 523 1.41 -7.69 0.52
C ARG A 523 0.52 -8.90 0.77
N LEU A 524 0.40 -9.25 2.01
CA LEU A 524 -0.52 -10.30 2.44
C LEU A 524 -1.91 -9.68 2.65
N ARG A 525 -2.91 -10.26 2.01
CA ARG A 525 -4.32 -9.99 2.24
C ARG A 525 -4.89 -11.11 3.11
N SER A 526 -5.14 -10.82 4.37
CA SER A 526 -5.59 -11.80 5.35
C SER A 526 -7.12 -11.90 5.41
N VAL A 527 -7.63 -12.79 6.24
CA VAL A 527 -9.07 -13.14 6.32
C VAL A 527 -9.97 -11.93 6.57
N GLY A 528 -9.59 -11.04 7.49
CA GLY A 528 -10.40 -9.86 7.83
C GLY A 528 -10.65 -8.98 6.61
N GLU A 529 -9.60 -8.65 5.85
CA GLU A 529 -9.72 -7.83 4.64
C GLU A 529 -10.54 -8.52 3.54
N LEU A 530 -10.42 -9.85 3.40
CA LEU A 530 -11.21 -10.61 2.44
C LEU A 530 -12.69 -10.58 2.78
N LEU A 531 -13.04 -10.73 4.06
CA LEU A 531 -14.41 -10.61 4.56
C LEU A 531 -14.94 -9.18 4.40
N GLN A 532 -14.14 -8.18 4.78
CA GLN A 532 -14.47 -6.76 4.61
C GLN A 532 -14.87 -6.43 3.18
N ASN A 533 -14.09 -6.90 2.20
CA ASN A 533 -14.37 -6.67 0.79
C ASN A 533 -15.68 -7.32 0.33
N GLN A 534 -16.00 -8.53 0.79
CA GLN A 534 -17.24 -9.22 0.42
C GLN A 534 -18.46 -8.55 1.06
N ILE A 535 -18.38 -8.16 2.32
CA ILE A 535 -19.46 -7.43 3.00
C ILE A 535 -19.70 -6.07 2.35
N ARG A 536 -18.65 -5.34 1.98
CA ARG A 536 -18.76 -4.07 1.26
C ARG A 536 -19.53 -4.23 -0.06
N VAL A 537 -19.25 -5.28 -0.83
CA VAL A 537 -20.00 -5.60 -2.05
C VAL A 537 -21.48 -5.89 -1.74
N GLY A 538 -21.74 -6.61 -0.67
CA GLY A 538 -23.12 -6.88 -0.20
C GLY A 538 -23.86 -5.61 0.19
N LEU A 539 -23.23 -4.76 1.01
CA LEU A 539 -23.82 -3.49 1.46
C LEU A 539 -24.01 -2.49 0.33
N SER A 540 -23.11 -2.44 -0.66
CA SER A 540 -23.30 -1.57 -1.84
C SER A 540 -24.49 -2.00 -2.69
N ARG A 541 -24.80 -3.31 -2.76
CA ARG A 541 -26.02 -3.81 -3.40
C ARG A 541 -27.26 -3.43 -2.59
N LEU A 542 -27.19 -3.54 -1.27
CA LEU A 542 -28.25 -3.13 -0.37
C LEU A 542 -28.53 -1.63 -0.50
N GLU A 543 -27.50 -0.78 -0.52
CA GLU A 543 -27.63 0.67 -0.72
C GLU A 543 -28.41 0.98 -1.99
N ARG A 544 -28.07 0.31 -3.11
CA ARG A 544 -28.78 0.50 -4.37
C ARG A 544 -30.27 0.13 -4.27
N VAL A 545 -30.56 -1.02 -3.66
CA VAL A 545 -31.96 -1.47 -3.51
C VAL A 545 -32.75 -0.54 -2.58
N VAL A 546 -32.11 0.00 -1.53
CA VAL A 546 -32.74 0.98 -0.63
C VAL A 546 -33.04 2.30 -1.35
N LYS A 547 -32.14 2.76 -2.22
CA LYS A 547 -32.36 3.98 -3.04
C LYS A 547 -33.43 3.82 -4.11
N GLU A 548 -33.60 2.61 -4.64
CA GLU A 548 -34.60 2.31 -5.68
C GLU A 548 -36.02 2.12 -5.10
N ARG A 549 -36.17 1.89 -3.79
CA ARG A 549 -37.46 1.71 -3.10
C ARG A 549 -37.91 2.95 -2.35
#